data_1eaeb43579107b843eea0ef3bb91f95e
#
_entry.id   1eaeb43579107b843eea0ef3bb91f95e
#
_cell.length_a   1.000
_cell.length_b   1.000
_cell.length_c   1.000
_cell.angle_alpha   90.00
_cell.angle_beta   90.00
_cell.angle_gamma   90.00
#
_symmetry.space_group_name_H-M   'P 1'
#
loop_
_entity.id
_entity.type
_entity.pdbx_description
1 polymer ?
#
loop_
_entity_poly.entity_id
_entity_poly.type
_entity_poly.pdbx_seq_one_letter_code
_entity_poly.pdbx_strand_id
1 'polypeptide(L)'
;MGLYNITYKNKETEKEINAEMGKPFGLIEKLKLGGIGSRRMIIENFSEDIKNLTLKVSGIQYANIELRPNGIIVHINQGIYTHAWTIPYFRLSVFNGDFFTIHGGGSHIQFNKEKSWKENKEFLQKIVK
;
A
#
# COMPACT_ATOMS: atom_id res chain seq x y z
N MET A 1 -1.39 9.14 9.42
CA MET A 1 -0.53 8.26 8.60
C MET A 1 0.31 7.39 9.51
N GLY A 2 0.39 6.11 9.24
CA GLY A 2 1.12 5.20 10.10
C GLY A 2 1.56 3.92 9.42
N LEU A 3 2.39 3.16 10.12
CA LEU A 3 2.85 1.84 9.71
C LEU A 3 2.47 0.86 10.83
N TYR A 4 1.59 -0.08 10.51
CA TYR A 4 1.03 -1.02 11.46
C TYR A 4 1.43 -2.45 11.13
N ASN A 5 1.77 -3.24 12.14
CA ASN A 5 1.96 -4.67 11.96
C ASN A 5 0.59 -5.35 12.04
N ILE A 6 0.13 -5.90 10.93
CA ILE A 6 -1.18 -6.56 10.81
C ILE A 6 -1.08 -8.06 10.57
N THR A 7 0.07 -8.65 10.90
CA THR A 7 0.29 -10.09 10.78
C THR A 7 -0.78 -10.89 11.50
N TYR A 8 -1.16 -10.41 12.68
CA TYR A 8 -2.24 -11.02 13.46
C TYR A 8 -3.39 -10.04 13.60
N LYS A 9 -4.61 -10.56 13.64
CA LYS A 9 -5.80 -9.74 13.78
C LYS A 9 -5.80 -9.01 15.12
N ASN A 10 -6.01 -7.69 15.08
CA ASN A 10 -6.03 -6.83 16.27
C ASN A 10 -7.11 -5.76 16.07
N LYS A 11 -8.15 -5.81 16.94
CA LYS A 11 -9.29 -4.90 16.84
C LYS A 11 -8.91 -3.43 17.05
N GLU A 12 -7.94 -3.18 17.94
CA GLU A 12 -7.46 -1.82 18.20
C GLU A 12 -6.81 -1.23 16.96
N THR A 13 -5.94 -1.99 16.30
CA THR A 13 -5.27 -1.58 15.08
C THR A 13 -6.28 -1.35 13.96
N GLU A 14 -7.27 -2.24 13.82
CA GLU A 14 -8.33 -2.07 12.82
C GLU A 14 -9.13 -0.77 13.05
N LYS A 15 -9.42 -0.45 14.31
CA LYS A 15 -10.10 0.80 14.65
C LYS A 15 -9.29 2.02 14.28
N GLU A 16 -7.99 2.01 14.55
CA GLU A 16 -7.10 3.12 14.21
C GLU A 16 -7.04 3.33 12.69
N ILE A 17 -6.88 2.25 11.95
CA ILE A 17 -6.84 2.29 10.49
C ILE A 17 -8.16 2.81 9.93
N ASN A 18 -9.29 2.29 10.40
CA ASN A 18 -10.61 2.72 9.94
C ASN A 18 -10.91 4.18 10.30
N ALA A 19 -10.44 4.63 11.45
CA ALA A 19 -10.64 6.03 11.87
C ALA A 19 -9.89 6.99 10.93
N GLU A 20 -8.68 6.63 10.53
CA GLU A 20 -7.86 7.44 9.64
C GLU A 20 -8.29 7.33 8.18
N MET A 21 -8.49 6.12 7.71
CA MET A 21 -8.63 5.82 6.28
C MET A 21 -10.08 5.69 5.83
N GLY A 22 -11.02 5.64 6.77
CA GLY A 22 -12.40 5.27 6.48
C GLY A 22 -12.57 3.76 6.45
N LYS A 23 -13.81 3.31 6.59
CA LYS A 23 -14.12 1.87 6.56
C LYS A 23 -13.84 1.29 5.17
N PRO A 24 -13.54 -0.02 5.08
CA PRO A 24 -13.41 -0.66 3.77
C PRO A 24 -14.67 -0.46 2.94
N PHE A 25 -14.49 -0.34 1.63
CA PHE A 25 -15.63 -0.19 0.72
C PHE A 25 -16.50 -1.44 0.75
N GLY A 26 -17.83 -1.22 0.71
CA GLY A 26 -18.81 -2.30 0.60
C GLY A 26 -18.81 -2.92 -0.80
N LEU A 27 -19.53 -4.03 -0.95
CA LEU A 27 -19.57 -4.77 -2.21
C LEU A 27 -20.03 -3.93 -3.42
N ILE A 28 -21.08 -3.13 -3.23
CA ILE A 28 -21.61 -2.30 -4.31
C ILE A 28 -20.60 -1.23 -4.73
N GLU A 29 -19.93 -0.61 -3.76
CA GLU A 29 -18.92 0.39 -4.03
C GLU A 29 -17.70 -0.21 -4.73
N LYS A 30 -17.29 -1.41 -4.34
CA LYS A 30 -16.21 -2.14 -5.02
C LYS A 30 -16.52 -2.36 -6.50
N LEU A 31 -17.77 -2.74 -6.80
CA LEU A 31 -18.20 -2.93 -8.18
C LEU A 31 -18.18 -1.62 -8.97
N LYS A 32 -18.65 -0.53 -8.38
CA LYS A 32 -18.66 0.78 -9.04
C LYS A 32 -17.26 1.28 -9.34
N LEU A 33 -16.30 1.00 -8.46
CA LEU A 33 -14.92 1.42 -8.64
C LEU A 33 -14.12 0.53 -9.58
N GLY A 34 -14.66 -0.63 -9.96
CA GLY A 34 -13.95 -1.59 -10.79
C GLY A 34 -12.86 -2.32 -10.03
N GLY A 35 -13.04 -2.45 -8.70
CA GLY A 35 -12.07 -3.07 -7.80
C GLY A 35 -11.34 -2.07 -6.94
N ILE A 36 -10.97 -2.48 -5.74
CA ILE A 36 -10.33 -1.62 -4.74
C ILE A 36 -8.92 -2.06 -4.36
N GLY A 37 -8.46 -3.20 -4.89
CA GLY A 37 -7.16 -3.75 -4.54
C GLY A 37 -6.32 -4.07 -5.76
N SER A 38 -5.01 -3.84 -5.65
CA SER A 38 -4.06 -4.27 -6.65
C SER A 38 -3.64 -5.71 -6.39
N ARG A 39 -3.03 -6.34 -7.39
CA ARG A 39 -2.27 -7.57 -7.20
C ARG A 39 -0.92 -7.21 -6.58
N ARG A 40 -0.20 -8.21 -6.08
CA ARG A 40 1.12 -8.00 -5.49
C ARG A 40 2.11 -7.47 -6.53
N MET A 41 2.92 -6.50 -6.11
CA MET A 41 4.00 -5.94 -6.92
C MET A 41 5.30 -6.10 -6.18
N ILE A 42 6.39 -6.25 -6.94
CA ILE A 42 7.73 -6.44 -6.38
C ILE A 42 8.26 -5.10 -5.87
N ILE A 43 8.73 -5.09 -4.63
CA ILE A 43 9.34 -3.91 -4.03
C ILE A 43 10.83 -3.89 -4.39
N GLU A 44 11.27 -2.77 -4.94
CA GLU A 44 12.67 -2.56 -5.28
C GLU A 44 13.43 -1.92 -4.13
N ASN A 45 12.83 -0.92 -3.49
CA ASN A 45 13.50 -0.18 -2.41
C ASN A 45 12.50 0.48 -1.47
N PHE A 46 12.94 0.74 -0.23
CA PHE A 46 12.19 1.46 0.81
C PHE A 46 12.97 2.66 1.29
N SER A 47 12.28 3.65 1.85
CA SER A 47 12.93 4.67 2.68
C SER A 47 13.46 4.05 3.97
N GLU A 48 14.44 4.68 4.58
CA GLU A 48 15.10 4.16 5.79
C GLU A 48 14.14 3.95 6.96
N ASP A 49 13.19 4.85 7.16
CA ASP A 49 12.22 4.76 8.24
C ASP A 49 11.32 3.52 8.10
N ILE A 50 10.85 3.22 6.90
CA ILE A 50 10.05 2.01 6.66
C ILE A 50 10.92 0.76 6.84
N LYS A 51 12.15 0.80 6.31
CA LYS A 51 13.09 -0.30 6.41
C LYS A 51 13.42 -0.65 7.86
N ASN A 52 13.53 0.36 8.73
CA ASN A 52 13.83 0.15 10.14
C ASN A 52 12.66 -0.35 10.96
N LEU A 53 11.43 -0.02 10.55
CA LEU A 53 10.21 -0.41 11.26
C LEU A 53 9.67 -1.77 10.82
N THR A 54 10.01 -2.23 9.63
CA THR A 54 9.61 -3.55 9.14
C THR A 54 10.66 -4.58 9.49
N LEU A 55 10.25 -5.84 9.54
CA LEU A 55 11.18 -6.93 9.82
C LEU A 55 12.08 -7.17 8.62
N LYS A 56 13.37 -7.35 8.91
CA LYS A 56 14.35 -7.65 7.88
C LYS A 56 14.26 -9.13 7.51
N VAL A 57 13.80 -9.40 6.30
CA VAL A 57 13.79 -10.75 5.74
C VAL A 57 14.57 -10.76 4.44
N SER A 58 15.18 -11.87 4.14
CA SER A 58 15.89 -12.06 2.87
C SER A 58 14.89 -12.46 1.78
N GLY A 59 15.25 -12.19 0.52
CA GLY A 59 14.44 -12.55 -0.62
C GLY A 59 13.57 -11.42 -1.14
N ILE A 60 12.71 -11.75 -2.08
CA ILE A 60 11.84 -10.78 -2.75
C ILE A 60 10.71 -10.38 -1.81
N GLN A 61 10.47 -9.08 -1.70
CA GLN A 61 9.39 -8.51 -0.91
C GLN A 61 8.31 -7.97 -1.84
N TYR A 62 7.07 -8.10 -1.42
CA TYR A 62 5.92 -7.71 -2.23
C TYR A 62 5.03 -6.74 -1.47
N ALA A 63 4.29 -5.92 -2.22
CA ALA A 63 3.22 -5.12 -1.65
C ALA A 63 2.05 -5.07 -2.60
N ASN A 64 0.87 -4.87 -2.03
CA ASN A 64 -0.34 -4.59 -2.80
C ASN A 64 -1.03 -3.38 -2.18
N ILE A 65 -1.85 -2.72 -2.98
CA ILE A 65 -2.48 -1.46 -2.60
C ILE A 65 -3.98 -1.67 -2.47
N GLU A 66 -4.55 -1.13 -1.40
CA GLU A 66 -5.99 -1.13 -1.16
C GLU A 66 -6.51 0.30 -1.16
N LEU A 67 -7.57 0.57 -1.92
CA LEU A 67 -8.23 1.87 -1.90
C LEU A 67 -9.14 1.97 -0.68
N ARG A 68 -9.13 3.12 -0.04
CA ARG A 68 -10.03 3.47 1.06
C ARG A 68 -10.65 4.83 0.79
N PRO A 69 -11.75 5.20 1.48
CA PRO A 69 -12.37 6.50 1.29
C PRO A 69 -11.44 7.69 1.46
N ASN A 70 -10.52 7.64 2.43
CA ASN A 70 -9.65 8.76 2.77
C ASN A 70 -8.22 8.64 2.27
N GLY A 71 -7.88 7.56 1.59
CA GLY A 71 -6.52 7.36 1.12
C GLY A 71 -6.28 5.95 0.59
N ILE A 72 -5.03 5.50 0.67
CA ILE A 72 -4.66 4.14 0.28
C ILE A 72 -3.95 3.44 1.43
N ILE A 73 -4.01 2.12 1.43
CA ILE A 73 -3.23 1.29 2.33
C ILE A 73 -2.29 0.45 1.48
N VAL A 74 -1.00 0.55 1.76
CA VAL A 74 0.01 -0.30 1.12
C VAL A 74 0.27 -1.48 2.06
N HIS A 75 -0.14 -2.66 1.64
CA HIS A 75 0.08 -3.90 2.40
C HIS A 75 1.43 -4.47 2.01
N ILE A 76 2.38 -4.43 2.95
CA ILE A 76 3.76 -4.87 2.74
C ILE A 76 3.90 -6.30 3.25
N ASN A 77 4.24 -7.23 2.36
CA ASN A 77 4.35 -8.65 2.67
C ASN A 77 5.82 -9.06 2.73
N GLN A 78 6.25 -9.52 3.89
CA GLN A 78 7.63 -9.93 4.17
C GLN A 78 7.61 -11.31 4.85
N GLY A 79 7.65 -12.37 4.04
CA GLY A 79 7.53 -13.73 4.55
C GLY A 79 6.14 -13.93 5.17
N ILE A 80 6.10 -14.29 6.45
CA ILE A 80 4.84 -14.49 7.17
C ILE A 80 4.30 -13.19 7.78
N TYR A 81 5.06 -12.11 7.70
CA TYR A 81 4.69 -10.83 8.33
C TYR A 81 4.05 -9.90 7.31
N THR A 82 3.03 -9.16 7.75
CA THR A 82 2.36 -8.16 6.93
C THR A 82 2.26 -6.86 7.70
N HIS A 83 2.67 -5.76 7.05
CA HIS A 83 2.52 -4.41 7.58
C HIS A 83 1.56 -3.63 6.69
N ALA A 84 0.78 -2.74 7.31
CA ALA A 84 -0.09 -1.81 6.59
C ALA A 84 0.46 -0.40 6.73
N TRP A 85 0.78 0.22 5.61
CA TRP A 85 1.22 1.62 5.56
C TRP A 85 0.04 2.43 5.05
N THR A 86 -0.53 3.27 5.92
CA THR A 86 -1.70 4.08 5.60
C THR A 86 -1.27 5.46 5.12
N ILE A 87 -1.77 5.88 3.96
CA ILE A 87 -1.44 7.18 3.39
C ILE A 87 -2.72 7.92 3.03
N PRO A 88 -3.07 8.99 3.76
CA PRO A 88 -4.20 9.84 3.37
C PRO A 88 -3.93 10.49 2.02
N TYR A 89 -4.96 10.75 1.23
CA TYR A 89 -4.79 11.32 -0.10
C TYR A 89 -4.04 12.65 -0.10
N PHE A 90 -4.21 13.48 0.91
CA PHE A 90 -3.53 14.78 0.95
C PHE A 90 -2.01 14.68 1.19
N ARG A 91 -1.53 13.49 1.58
CA ARG A 91 -0.10 13.22 1.77
C ARG A 91 0.50 12.29 0.71
N LEU A 92 -0.36 11.80 -0.18
CA LEU A 92 0.04 10.85 -1.21
C LEU A 92 0.65 11.56 -2.41
N SER A 93 1.84 11.12 -2.82
CA SER A 93 2.45 11.49 -4.09
C SER A 93 2.90 10.25 -4.81
N VAL A 94 2.69 10.21 -6.12
CA VAL A 94 3.03 9.06 -6.95
C VAL A 94 3.96 9.51 -8.06
N PHE A 95 5.04 8.79 -8.25
CA PHE A 95 6.05 9.07 -9.25
C PHE A 95 6.15 7.91 -10.22
N ASN A 96 5.97 8.19 -11.50
CA ASN A 96 6.07 7.17 -12.54
C ASN A 96 7.29 7.45 -13.44
N GLY A 97 8.47 7.09 -12.94
CA GLY A 97 9.73 7.19 -13.67
C GLY A 97 10.25 5.81 -14.08
N ASP A 98 11.55 5.58 -13.92
CA ASP A 98 12.15 4.26 -14.15
C ASP A 98 11.57 3.22 -13.18
N PHE A 99 11.21 3.68 -11.98
CA PHE A 99 10.47 2.90 -11.00
C PHE A 99 9.14 3.58 -10.73
N PHE A 100 8.16 2.80 -10.30
CA PHE A 100 6.91 3.34 -9.81
C PHE A 100 7.07 3.59 -8.32
N THR A 101 7.01 4.85 -7.88
CA THR A 101 7.28 5.20 -6.50
C THR A 101 6.06 5.81 -5.83
N ILE A 102 5.74 5.33 -4.63
CA ILE A 102 4.69 5.89 -3.78
C ILE A 102 5.38 6.63 -2.63
N HIS A 103 5.07 7.89 -2.46
CA HIS A 103 5.54 8.74 -1.37
C HIS A 103 4.40 9.10 -0.43
N GLY A 104 4.70 9.13 0.85
CA GLY A 104 3.76 9.58 1.87
C GLY A 104 4.50 10.12 3.08
N GLY A 105 4.35 11.40 3.39
CA GLY A 105 4.90 12.01 4.59
C GLY A 105 6.41 11.85 4.81
N GLY A 106 7.20 11.90 3.75
CA GLY A 106 8.65 11.74 3.83
C GLY A 106 9.13 10.30 3.70
N SER A 107 8.21 9.35 3.67
CA SER A 107 8.54 7.93 3.44
C SER A 107 8.24 7.55 2.00
N HIS A 108 8.87 6.50 1.49
CA HIS A 108 8.58 6.04 0.14
C HIS A 108 8.83 4.55 -0.05
N ILE A 109 8.16 3.98 -1.06
CA ILE A 109 8.40 2.64 -1.56
C ILE A 109 8.51 2.72 -3.06
N GLN A 110 9.59 2.14 -3.62
CA GLN A 110 9.78 2.02 -5.06
C GLN A 110 9.42 0.61 -5.51
N PHE A 111 8.62 0.52 -6.55
CA PHE A 111 8.22 -0.74 -7.15
C PHE A 111 8.91 -0.95 -8.48
N ASN A 112 9.27 -2.20 -8.74
CA ASN A 112 9.83 -2.63 -10.00
C ASN A 112 8.75 -2.60 -11.10
N LYS A 113 9.08 -2.07 -12.28
CA LYS A 113 8.16 -2.00 -13.42
C LYS A 113 8.20 -3.23 -14.32
N GLU A 114 8.29 -4.40 -13.72
CA GLU A 114 8.21 -5.65 -14.45
C GLU A 114 6.75 -6.09 -14.62
N LYS A 115 6.56 -7.35 -14.96
CA LYS A 115 5.25 -7.93 -15.27
C LYS A 115 4.19 -7.62 -14.20
N SER A 116 4.54 -7.74 -12.93
CA SER A 116 3.60 -7.50 -11.84
C SER A 116 3.06 -6.07 -11.83
N TRP A 117 3.90 -5.08 -12.13
CA TRP A 117 3.46 -3.69 -12.23
C TRP A 117 2.54 -3.50 -13.44
N LYS A 118 2.91 -4.09 -14.59
CA LYS A 118 2.12 -3.98 -15.82
C LYS A 118 0.71 -4.55 -15.66
N GLU A 119 0.57 -5.62 -14.89
CA GLU A 119 -0.73 -6.23 -14.60
C GLU A 119 -1.62 -5.31 -13.75
N ASN A 120 -1.03 -4.35 -13.04
CA ASN A 120 -1.72 -3.42 -12.16
C ASN A 120 -1.90 -2.02 -12.75
N LYS A 121 -1.50 -1.82 -13.99
CA LYS A 121 -1.48 -0.49 -14.62
C LYS A 121 -2.81 0.25 -14.56
N GLU A 122 -3.90 -0.43 -14.88
CA GLU A 122 -5.24 0.19 -14.83
C GLU A 122 -5.63 0.59 -13.41
N PHE A 123 -5.36 -0.28 -12.44
CA PHE A 123 -5.62 0.02 -11.05
C PHE A 123 -4.83 1.23 -10.59
N LEU A 124 -3.55 1.29 -10.92
CA LEU A 124 -2.66 2.36 -10.48
C LEU A 124 -3.06 3.72 -11.05
N GLN A 125 -3.71 3.76 -12.20
CA GLN A 125 -4.23 5.00 -12.76
C GLN A 125 -5.30 5.65 -11.88
N LYS A 126 -5.96 4.89 -11.03
CA LYS A 126 -6.97 5.42 -10.09
C LYS A 126 -6.34 6.28 -9.01
N ILE A 127 -5.08 6.05 -8.68
CA ILE A 127 -4.39 6.78 -7.61
C ILE A 127 -3.45 7.87 -8.11
N VAL A 128 -3.23 7.95 -9.42
CA VAL A 128 -2.28 8.89 -10.03
C VAL A 128 -2.91 10.26 -10.35
N LYS A 129 -4.16 10.43 -10.09
CA LYS A 129 -4.84 11.69 -10.43
C LYS A 129 -4.38 12.86 -9.58
#